data_fe031eae9c61a7ea4e4e94a7554f6658
#
_entry.id   fe031eae9c61a7ea4e4e94a7554f6658
#
_cell.length_a   1.000
_cell.length_b   1.000
_cell.length_c   1.000
_cell.angle_alpha   90.00
_cell.angle_beta   90.00
_cell.angle_gamma   90.00
#
_symmetry.space_group_name_H-M   'P 1'
#
loop_
_entity.id
_entity.type
_entity.pdbx_description
1 polymer ?
#
loop_
_entity_poly.entity_id
_entity_poly.type
_entity_poly.pdbx_seq_one_letter_code
_entity_poly.pdbx_strand_id
1 'polypeptide(L)'
;MRGSGDVKELFNRDSINQFENMIKILNPCVDGYLYILDFRRDTYCISENALERFPIPQTKYENASEKFVKFVYPEDLDLLSEDVDKIVRGEKNFHNLRYRWVDKCGKAVWINCRGNVLKDAEGNPEFLVGCINEIGMRPKADNVSGLLGDVSLRDEILSHQYEHLQGFVLRSGIDNFKEINENKGMEYGDMILRRTAECIQAAADRNQMLYRVVADEFVVIDLEGNSEEGQKLYKKIREKIDQFIEENEYEVFYTVSAGILDLSNVKNQSYDNLMKLSEFALSKAKELGKNTFYVYAKGDYHDFLHKKELIHLMRQAVKNNFEGFETYYQPVVDINSNKLNGAETLLRFHTEETGMVSPVDVIPLLEESGLIIPVGRWVLDQAMAACCKIQKIIPEFRVSVNVSYIQVLKSDMLNEIKEAAAAYNLPEKSVIMELTESGFLESDANFISFCDGLKQNGIPLALDDFGTGYSNFHYLYNLSPDTIKIDRSFTMKALNSSYEYGLLRHRVEMTHSIKLKLCIEGIETKEELDKICEISPDYIQGFYFGKPSPLETFMKEYIA
;
A
#
# COMPACT_ATOMS: atom_id res chain seq x y z
N MET A 1 36.17 11.56 -40.48
CA MET A 1 37.38 12.30 -40.95
C MET A 1 37.01 13.20 -42.10
N ARG A 2 37.32 14.47 -41.99
CA ARG A 2 37.21 15.66 -42.82
C ARG A 2 36.15 16.63 -42.32
N GLY A 3 36.66 17.76 -41.83
CA GLY A 3 35.90 18.99 -41.61
C GLY A 3 36.43 19.86 -40.48
N SER A 4 37.78 20.10 -40.41
CA SER A 4 38.30 21.32 -39.79
C SER A 4 38.25 22.43 -40.88
N GLY A 5 37.06 22.72 -41.37
CA GLY A 5 36.80 23.88 -42.19
C GLY A 5 36.77 25.10 -41.27
N ASP A 6 37.51 26.12 -41.64
CA ASP A 6 37.68 27.38 -40.95
C ASP A 6 36.34 27.98 -40.49
N VAL A 7 36.08 27.97 -39.21
CA VAL A 7 35.00 28.71 -38.52
C VAL A 7 35.28 30.24 -38.63
N LYS A 8 36.41 30.64 -39.14
CA LYS A 8 36.89 32.04 -39.25
C LYS A 8 36.10 32.96 -40.17
N GLU A 9 35.29 32.43 -41.11
CA GLU A 9 34.52 33.26 -42.05
C GLU A 9 33.05 33.52 -41.66
N LEU A 10 32.57 32.95 -40.55
CA LEU A 10 31.15 33.00 -40.18
C LEU A 10 30.73 34.26 -39.38
N PHE A 11 31.66 35.08 -38.90
CA PHE A 11 31.33 36.13 -37.91
C PHE A 11 31.73 37.54 -38.37
N ASN A 12 30.74 38.30 -38.81
CA ASN A 12 30.83 39.73 -39.12
C ASN A 12 30.12 40.55 -38.03
N ARG A 13 30.22 41.89 -38.02
CA ARG A 13 29.79 42.85 -36.96
C ARG A 13 28.32 42.70 -36.44
N ASP A 14 27.49 41.87 -37.06
CA ASP A 14 26.11 41.56 -36.64
C ASP A 14 25.97 40.22 -35.86
N SER A 15 27.08 39.62 -35.44
CA SER A 15 27.11 38.26 -34.91
C SER A 15 26.22 38.04 -33.69
N ILE A 16 26.14 39.01 -32.76
CA ILE A 16 25.32 38.81 -31.54
C ILE A 16 23.82 38.72 -31.87
N ASN A 17 23.33 39.47 -32.85
CA ASN A 17 21.93 39.41 -33.30
C ASN A 17 21.63 38.08 -34.03
N GLN A 18 22.62 37.58 -34.80
CA GLN A 18 22.51 36.28 -35.46
C GLN A 18 22.46 35.15 -34.43
N PHE A 19 23.30 35.19 -33.38
CA PHE A 19 23.27 34.24 -32.29
C PHE A 19 21.98 34.32 -31.46
N GLU A 20 21.45 35.52 -31.22
CA GLU A 20 20.15 35.72 -30.56
C GLU A 20 19.02 35.04 -31.36
N ASN A 21 19.01 35.18 -32.68
CA ASN A 21 18.05 34.51 -33.55
C ASN A 21 18.25 32.98 -33.53
N MET A 22 19.48 32.49 -33.52
CA MET A 22 19.76 31.04 -33.39
C MET A 22 19.28 30.49 -32.04
N ILE A 23 19.50 31.22 -30.94
CA ILE A 23 18.97 30.82 -29.60
C ILE A 23 17.45 30.71 -29.67
N LYS A 24 16.74 31.67 -30.27
CA LYS A 24 15.27 31.61 -30.40
C LYS A 24 14.79 30.42 -31.23
N ILE A 25 15.49 30.08 -32.31
CA ILE A 25 15.14 28.93 -33.16
C ILE A 25 15.43 27.61 -32.47
N LEU A 26 16.53 27.49 -31.74
CA LEU A 26 16.98 26.27 -31.12
C LEU A 26 16.35 26.03 -29.72
N ASN A 27 15.84 27.09 -29.08
CA ASN A 27 15.27 27.00 -27.73
C ASN A 27 14.20 25.88 -27.56
N PRO A 28 13.24 25.69 -28.49
CA PRO A 28 12.26 24.61 -28.40
C PRO A 28 12.87 23.20 -28.58
N CYS A 29 14.09 23.10 -29.07
CA CYS A 29 14.77 21.82 -29.37
C CYS A 29 15.75 21.37 -28.28
N VAL A 30 15.93 22.17 -27.22
CA VAL A 30 16.97 21.95 -26.20
C VAL A 30 16.36 22.03 -24.81
N ASP A 31 16.60 21.02 -23.99
CA ASP A 31 16.11 20.95 -22.59
C ASP A 31 16.87 21.85 -21.60
N GLY A 32 17.96 22.50 -22.07
CA GLY A 32 18.75 23.42 -21.26
C GLY A 32 18.53 24.88 -21.66
N TYR A 33 19.33 25.77 -21.08
CA TYR A 33 19.33 27.20 -21.39
C TYR A 33 20.49 27.51 -22.29
N LEU A 34 20.23 27.91 -23.54
CA LEU A 34 21.26 28.36 -24.47
C LEU A 34 21.68 29.77 -24.13
N TYR A 35 22.98 30.04 -24.18
CA TYR A 35 23.50 31.38 -23.89
C TYR A 35 24.67 31.78 -24.78
N ILE A 36 24.90 33.11 -24.84
CA ILE A 36 26.09 33.73 -25.38
C ILE A 36 26.51 34.92 -24.50
N LEU A 37 27.79 35.01 -24.19
CA LEU A 37 28.43 36.17 -23.55
C LEU A 37 29.40 36.81 -24.52
N ASP A 38 29.20 38.10 -24.82
CA ASP A 38 30.14 38.95 -25.55
C ASP A 38 31.11 39.59 -24.54
N PHE A 39 32.37 39.20 -24.57
CA PHE A 39 33.39 39.70 -23.65
C PHE A 39 33.77 41.15 -23.91
N ARG A 40 33.62 41.64 -25.16
CA ARG A 40 33.97 43.03 -25.53
C ARG A 40 32.93 44.04 -25.08
N ARG A 41 31.64 43.65 -25.11
CA ARG A 41 30.51 44.53 -24.80
C ARG A 41 29.89 44.22 -23.43
N ASP A 42 30.43 43.23 -22.74
CA ASP A 42 29.85 42.70 -21.51
C ASP A 42 28.34 42.47 -21.66
N THR A 43 27.94 41.87 -22.80
CA THR A 43 26.54 41.62 -23.15
C THR A 43 26.24 40.15 -23.08
N TYR A 44 25.18 39.79 -22.34
CA TYR A 44 24.72 38.43 -22.20
C TYR A 44 23.37 38.24 -22.86
N CYS A 45 23.26 37.17 -23.65
CA CYS A 45 21.98 36.70 -24.18
C CYS A 45 21.72 35.29 -23.71
N ILE A 46 20.48 35.00 -23.31
CA ILE A 46 20.05 33.68 -22.84
C ILE A 46 18.66 33.35 -23.40
N SER A 47 18.36 32.07 -23.52
CA SER A 47 17.05 31.58 -23.99
C SER A 47 15.91 31.95 -23.04
N GLU A 48 14.70 32.15 -23.57
CA GLU A 48 13.55 32.73 -22.89
C GLU A 48 13.05 31.86 -21.73
N ASN A 49 13.14 30.52 -21.87
CA ASN A 49 12.77 29.56 -20.83
C ASN A 49 13.56 29.74 -19.50
N ALA A 50 14.78 30.33 -19.54
CA ALA A 50 15.53 30.65 -18.32
C ALA A 50 14.84 31.73 -17.46
N LEU A 51 14.13 32.68 -18.13
CA LEU A 51 13.43 33.76 -17.45
C LEU A 51 12.21 33.27 -16.66
N GLU A 52 11.62 32.15 -17.03
CA GLU A 52 10.52 31.57 -16.29
C GLU A 52 11.00 31.04 -14.91
N ARG A 53 12.18 30.51 -14.87
CA ARG A 53 12.77 29.82 -13.72
C ARG A 53 13.57 30.72 -12.80
N PHE A 54 14.41 31.61 -13.38
CA PHE A 54 15.37 32.42 -12.65
C PHE A 54 15.05 33.93 -12.71
N PRO A 55 15.52 34.74 -11.73
CA PRO A 55 15.29 36.17 -11.68
C PRO A 55 16.22 36.94 -12.65
N ILE A 56 16.34 36.46 -13.89
CA ILE A 56 17.11 37.07 -14.95
C ILE A 56 16.33 38.27 -15.51
N PRO A 57 16.93 39.45 -15.70
CA PRO A 57 16.18 40.65 -15.99
C PRO A 57 15.48 40.64 -17.36
N GLN A 58 16.12 40.08 -18.39
CA GLN A 58 15.61 39.96 -19.77
C GLN A 58 16.51 39.01 -20.57
N THR A 59 16.04 38.56 -21.75
CA THR A 59 16.79 37.63 -22.61
C THR A 59 18.12 38.17 -23.11
N LYS A 60 18.27 39.50 -23.18
CA LYS A 60 19.51 40.19 -23.58
C LYS A 60 19.74 41.40 -22.68
N TYR A 61 20.93 41.51 -22.10
CA TYR A 61 21.28 42.64 -21.24
C TYR A 61 22.78 42.93 -21.26
N GLU A 62 23.12 44.20 -21.09
CA GLU A 62 24.48 44.73 -20.91
C GLU A 62 24.88 44.74 -19.44
N ASN A 63 26.19 44.93 -19.15
CA ASN A 63 26.80 44.83 -17.82
C ASN A 63 26.47 43.48 -17.17
N ALA A 64 26.78 42.43 -17.93
CA ALA A 64 26.49 41.05 -17.53
C ALA A 64 27.19 40.69 -16.21
N SER A 65 28.44 41.08 -16.07
CA SER A 65 29.29 40.84 -14.90
C SER A 65 28.68 41.35 -13.61
N GLU A 66 28.06 42.53 -13.61
CA GLU A 66 27.36 43.10 -12.43
C GLU A 66 26.00 42.43 -12.18
N LYS A 67 25.34 41.91 -13.19
CA LYS A 67 23.99 41.34 -13.11
C LYS A 67 23.97 39.88 -12.67
N PHE A 68 25.06 39.14 -12.88
CA PHE A 68 25.20 37.77 -12.40
C PHE A 68 25.01 37.64 -10.89
N VAL A 69 25.42 38.66 -10.11
CA VAL A 69 25.24 38.72 -8.66
C VAL A 69 23.77 38.52 -8.22
N LYS A 70 22.79 38.82 -9.10
CA LYS A 70 21.35 38.75 -8.80
C LYS A 70 20.79 37.32 -8.80
N PHE A 71 21.43 36.41 -9.52
CA PHE A 71 20.93 35.05 -9.69
C PHE A 71 21.99 33.96 -9.53
N VAL A 72 23.26 34.31 -9.45
CA VAL A 72 24.31 33.37 -9.00
C VAL A 72 24.33 33.32 -7.47
N TYR A 73 24.47 32.14 -6.91
CA TYR A 73 24.55 31.97 -5.47
C TYR A 73 25.79 32.69 -4.90
N PRO A 74 25.68 33.51 -3.85
CA PRO A 74 26.77 34.40 -3.40
C PRO A 74 28.12 33.74 -3.18
N GLU A 75 28.15 32.55 -2.59
CA GLU A 75 29.38 31.81 -2.33
C GLU A 75 30.08 31.29 -3.58
N ASP A 76 29.36 31.20 -4.71
CA ASP A 76 29.88 30.65 -5.96
C ASP A 76 30.36 31.76 -6.95
N LEU A 77 30.19 33.03 -6.61
CA LEU A 77 30.58 34.17 -7.46
C LEU A 77 32.09 34.21 -7.71
N ASP A 78 32.90 34.00 -6.67
CA ASP A 78 34.35 34.00 -6.81
C ASP A 78 34.82 32.87 -7.73
N LEU A 79 34.21 31.68 -7.63
CA LEU A 79 34.51 30.54 -8.47
C LEU A 79 34.20 30.83 -9.95
N LEU A 80 33.05 31.45 -10.23
CA LEU A 80 32.66 31.85 -11.56
C LEU A 80 33.60 32.93 -12.14
N SER A 81 33.91 33.95 -11.35
CA SER A 81 34.82 35.03 -11.72
C SER A 81 36.21 34.52 -12.09
N GLU A 82 36.78 33.65 -11.25
CA GLU A 82 38.10 33.05 -11.52
C GLU A 82 38.13 32.23 -12.82
N ASP A 83 37.06 31.46 -13.14
CA ASP A 83 37.01 30.67 -14.36
C ASP A 83 36.87 31.56 -15.60
N VAL A 84 36.06 32.62 -15.54
CA VAL A 84 35.90 33.62 -16.62
C VAL A 84 37.20 34.39 -16.82
N ASP A 85 37.90 34.80 -15.76
CA ASP A 85 39.19 35.49 -15.85
C ASP A 85 40.25 34.65 -16.57
N LYS A 86 40.30 33.35 -16.33
CA LYS A 86 41.19 32.41 -17.03
C LYS A 86 40.90 32.35 -18.53
N ILE A 87 39.61 32.43 -18.90
CA ILE A 87 39.18 32.49 -20.28
C ILE A 87 39.62 33.81 -20.93
N VAL A 88 39.36 34.92 -20.26
CA VAL A 88 39.72 36.27 -20.77
C VAL A 88 41.24 36.41 -20.95
N ARG A 89 42.07 35.83 -20.07
CA ARG A 89 43.53 35.79 -20.21
C ARG A 89 44.01 34.81 -21.30
N GLY A 90 43.09 34.05 -21.93
CA GLY A 90 43.45 33.06 -22.96
C GLY A 90 44.08 31.78 -22.43
N GLU A 91 44.05 31.56 -21.10
CA GLU A 91 44.57 30.36 -20.43
C GLU A 91 43.65 29.16 -20.67
N LYS A 92 42.38 29.41 -21.01
CA LYS A 92 41.33 28.39 -21.19
C LYS A 92 40.45 28.72 -22.38
N ASN A 93 40.13 27.71 -23.21
CA ASN A 93 39.33 27.89 -24.44
C ASN A 93 37.90 27.32 -24.31
N PHE A 94 37.51 26.86 -23.15
CA PHE A 94 36.18 26.33 -22.89
C PHE A 94 35.77 26.65 -21.43
N HIS A 95 34.49 26.84 -21.24
CA HIS A 95 33.85 26.92 -19.93
C HIS A 95 33.22 25.58 -19.59
N ASN A 96 33.46 25.06 -18.42
CA ASN A 96 32.76 23.87 -17.89
C ASN A 96 32.82 23.96 -16.36
N LEU A 97 31.75 24.51 -15.79
CA LEU A 97 31.70 24.81 -14.37
C LEU A 97 30.36 24.37 -13.79
N ARG A 98 30.41 23.81 -12.58
CA ARG A 98 29.24 23.49 -11.78
C ARG A 98 29.15 24.46 -10.63
N TYR A 99 28.03 25.19 -10.55
CA TYR A 99 27.78 26.18 -9.50
C TYR A 99 26.29 26.38 -9.32
N ARG A 100 25.87 27.15 -8.32
CA ARG A 100 24.47 27.34 -7.96
C ARG A 100 23.93 28.65 -8.52
N TRP A 101 22.71 28.57 -9.09
CA TRP A 101 21.87 29.73 -9.32
C TRP A 101 20.77 29.80 -8.28
N VAL A 102 20.20 30.98 -8.08
CA VAL A 102 19.07 31.22 -7.18
C VAL A 102 17.81 31.37 -8.05
N ASP A 103 16.78 30.55 -7.79
CA ASP A 103 15.51 30.65 -8.50
C ASP A 103 14.65 31.83 -7.99
N LYS A 104 13.50 32.07 -8.63
CA LYS A 104 12.56 33.14 -8.25
C LYS A 104 12.01 33.01 -6.82
N CYS A 105 12.08 31.82 -6.22
CA CYS A 105 11.63 31.54 -4.86
C CYS A 105 12.80 31.66 -3.84
N GLY A 106 14.00 32.03 -4.28
CA GLY A 106 15.19 32.13 -3.43
C GLY A 106 15.88 30.80 -3.14
N LYS A 107 15.50 29.71 -3.82
CA LYS A 107 16.08 28.38 -3.66
C LYS A 107 17.33 28.23 -4.53
N ALA A 108 18.41 27.65 -3.96
CA ALA A 108 19.61 27.31 -4.70
C ALA A 108 19.35 26.12 -5.67
N VAL A 109 19.72 26.29 -6.93
CA VAL A 109 19.62 25.30 -8.00
C VAL A 109 21.01 25.03 -8.55
N TRP A 110 21.47 23.79 -8.48
CA TRP A 110 22.74 23.40 -9.08
C TRP A 110 22.64 23.38 -10.60
N ILE A 111 23.56 24.08 -11.28
CA ILE A 111 23.67 24.10 -12.72
C ILE A 111 25.04 23.58 -13.17
N ASN A 112 25.07 23.07 -14.41
CA ASN A 112 26.29 22.78 -15.14
C ASN A 112 26.32 23.67 -16.37
N CYS A 113 27.16 24.70 -16.35
CA CYS A 113 27.36 25.62 -17.45
C CYS A 113 28.53 25.14 -18.31
N ARG A 114 28.26 24.93 -19.59
CA ARG A 114 29.28 24.54 -20.59
C ARG A 114 29.25 25.47 -21.77
N GLY A 115 30.44 25.87 -22.23
CA GLY A 115 30.54 26.74 -23.41
C GLY A 115 31.92 26.66 -24.06
N ASN A 116 31.95 26.99 -25.34
CA ASN A 116 33.18 27.14 -26.12
C ASN A 116 33.47 28.61 -26.35
N VAL A 117 34.74 28.95 -26.27
CA VAL A 117 35.22 30.32 -26.57
C VAL A 117 35.45 30.46 -28.05
N LEU A 118 34.81 31.45 -28.64
CA LEU A 118 35.08 31.92 -30.02
C LEU A 118 36.07 33.09 -29.95
N LYS A 119 37.10 33.05 -30.78
CA LYS A 119 38.18 34.02 -30.80
C LYS A 119 38.08 34.93 -32.03
N ASP A 120 38.53 36.17 -31.85
CA ASP A 120 38.69 37.10 -32.95
C ASP A 120 39.85 36.72 -33.90
N ALA A 121 40.09 37.56 -34.93
CA ALA A 121 41.15 37.33 -35.91
C ALA A 121 42.56 37.43 -35.30
N GLU A 122 42.70 38.16 -34.19
CA GLU A 122 43.94 38.34 -33.42
C GLU A 122 44.13 37.21 -32.38
N GLY A 123 43.16 36.31 -32.18
CA GLY A 123 43.24 35.18 -31.27
C GLY A 123 42.76 35.49 -29.85
N ASN A 124 42.18 36.67 -29.58
CA ASN A 124 41.61 37.01 -28.29
C ASN A 124 40.19 36.45 -28.14
N PRO A 125 39.76 36.09 -26.90
CA PRO A 125 38.39 35.68 -26.62
C PRO A 125 37.39 36.78 -27.00
N GLU A 126 36.43 36.47 -27.86
CA GLU A 126 35.39 37.39 -28.29
C GLU A 126 34.02 37.02 -27.75
N PHE A 127 33.60 35.74 -27.91
CA PHE A 127 32.33 35.22 -27.41
C PHE A 127 32.54 33.93 -26.63
N LEU A 128 31.70 33.72 -25.64
CA LEU A 128 31.48 32.41 -24.98
C LEU A 128 30.06 31.96 -25.34
N VAL A 129 29.94 30.83 -26.06
CA VAL A 129 28.67 30.28 -26.53
C VAL A 129 28.47 28.91 -25.91
N GLY A 130 27.30 28.68 -25.32
CA GLY A 130 27.10 27.43 -24.61
C GLY A 130 25.66 27.10 -24.19
N CYS A 131 25.59 26.11 -23.36
CA CYS A 131 24.35 25.59 -22.76
C CYS A 131 24.50 25.40 -21.25
N ILE A 132 23.45 25.72 -20.54
CA ILE A 132 23.35 25.54 -19.08
C ILE A 132 22.28 24.48 -18.83
N ASN A 133 22.64 23.46 -18.07
CA ASN A 133 21.71 22.40 -17.64
C ASN A 133 21.57 22.42 -16.12
N GLU A 134 20.36 22.29 -15.60
CA GLU A 134 20.15 22.06 -14.15
C GLU A 134 20.65 20.67 -13.77
N ILE A 135 21.44 20.58 -12.69
CA ILE A 135 21.88 19.31 -12.14
C ILE A 135 20.79 18.84 -11.17
N GLY A 136 20.27 17.65 -11.40
CA GLY A 136 19.19 17.07 -10.60
C GLY A 136 17.80 17.20 -11.24
N MET A 137 17.67 17.81 -12.42
CA MET A 137 16.52 17.52 -13.27
C MET A 137 16.54 16.04 -13.63
N ARG A 138 15.43 15.34 -13.38
CA ARG A 138 15.28 13.94 -13.81
C ARG A 138 15.40 13.93 -15.35
N PRO A 139 16.23 13.05 -15.91
CA PRO A 139 16.33 12.94 -17.36
C PRO A 139 14.95 12.57 -17.92
N LYS A 140 14.55 13.12 -19.06
CA LYS A 140 13.29 12.77 -19.74
C LYS A 140 13.23 11.29 -20.13
N ALA A 141 14.38 10.64 -20.29
CA ALA A 141 14.50 9.21 -20.57
C ALA A 141 15.29 8.51 -19.47
N ASP A 142 14.89 7.27 -19.14
CA ASP A 142 15.57 6.41 -18.20
C ASP A 142 16.78 5.72 -18.85
N ASN A 143 17.95 5.82 -18.23
CA ASN A 143 19.20 5.32 -18.79
C ASN A 143 19.34 3.79 -18.77
N VAL A 144 18.56 3.09 -17.92
CA VAL A 144 18.60 1.63 -17.79
C VAL A 144 17.69 0.97 -18.82
N SER A 145 16.43 1.39 -18.87
CA SER A 145 15.42 0.83 -19.77
C SER A 145 15.36 1.49 -21.15
N GLY A 146 15.91 2.70 -21.30
CA GLY A 146 15.80 3.51 -22.52
C GLY A 146 14.41 4.13 -22.74
N LEU A 147 13.48 3.95 -21.83
CA LEU A 147 12.12 4.46 -21.91
C LEU A 147 12.03 5.92 -21.46
N LEU A 148 10.96 6.60 -21.86
CA LEU A 148 10.62 7.91 -21.31
C LEU A 148 10.36 7.79 -19.80
N GLY A 149 10.76 8.82 -19.05
CA GLY A 149 10.61 8.87 -17.60
C GLY A 149 9.33 9.56 -17.15
N ASP A 150 9.20 9.65 -15.84
CA ASP A 150 8.09 10.28 -15.11
C ASP A 150 7.77 11.71 -15.57
N VAL A 151 8.81 12.52 -15.86
CA VAL A 151 8.64 13.90 -16.36
C VAL A 151 7.91 13.91 -17.70
N SER A 152 8.26 12.99 -18.60
CA SER A 152 7.62 12.91 -19.92
C SER A 152 6.17 12.42 -19.82
N LEU A 153 5.87 11.49 -18.92
CA LEU A 153 4.50 11.06 -18.63
C LEU A 153 3.66 12.21 -18.07
N ARG A 154 4.25 13.03 -17.20
CA ARG A 154 3.58 14.20 -16.64
C ARG A 154 3.26 15.24 -17.73
N ASP A 155 4.24 15.54 -18.58
CA ASP A 155 4.08 16.47 -19.71
C ASP A 155 2.97 15.99 -20.66
N GLU A 156 2.90 14.69 -20.93
CA GLU A 156 1.86 14.07 -21.77
C GLU A 156 0.46 14.28 -21.18
N ILE A 157 0.26 13.92 -19.91
CA ILE A 157 -1.05 14.09 -19.25
C ILE A 157 -1.42 15.58 -19.17
N LEU A 158 -0.46 16.46 -18.87
CA LEU A 158 -0.71 17.90 -18.81
C LEU A 158 -1.05 18.51 -20.17
N SER A 159 -0.55 17.95 -21.27
CA SER A 159 -0.90 18.44 -22.63
C SER A 159 -2.40 18.27 -22.94
N HIS A 160 -3.07 17.32 -22.26
CA HIS A 160 -4.49 17.02 -22.40
C HIS A 160 -5.35 17.53 -21.22
N GLN A 161 -4.83 18.46 -20.39
CA GLN A 161 -5.49 18.88 -19.15
C GLN A 161 -6.87 19.53 -19.31
N TYR A 162 -7.22 19.98 -20.51
CA TYR A 162 -8.53 20.56 -20.85
C TYR A 162 -9.49 19.58 -21.51
N GLU A 163 -9.07 18.34 -21.73
CA GLU A 163 -9.84 17.27 -22.33
C GLU A 163 -10.26 16.28 -21.24
N HIS A 164 -11.40 15.63 -21.44
CA HIS A 164 -11.74 14.49 -20.60
C HIS A 164 -11.11 13.24 -21.21
N LEU A 165 -10.01 12.78 -20.61
CA LEU A 165 -9.27 11.63 -21.09
C LEU A 165 -10.15 10.37 -21.11
N GLN A 166 -10.07 9.66 -22.20
CA GLN A 166 -10.63 8.32 -22.37
C GLN A 166 -9.49 7.31 -22.35
N GLY A 167 -9.80 6.03 -22.46
CA GLY A 167 -8.78 4.99 -22.51
C GLY A 167 -8.41 4.42 -21.16
N PHE A 168 -7.14 3.98 -21.02
CA PHE A 168 -6.67 3.35 -19.79
C PHE A 168 -5.25 3.76 -19.41
N VAL A 169 -4.94 3.62 -18.12
CA VAL A 169 -3.58 3.60 -17.57
C VAL A 169 -3.32 2.22 -16.99
N LEU A 170 -2.26 1.56 -17.44
CA LEU A 170 -1.75 0.32 -16.87
C LEU A 170 -0.42 0.62 -16.16
N ARG A 171 -0.34 0.45 -14.85
CA ARG A 171 0.90 0.52 -14.08
C ARG A 171 1.32 -0.88 -13.68
N SER A 172 2.48 -1.32 -14.14
CA SER A 172 3.03 -2.63 -13.81
C SER A 172 4.31 -2.51 -12.97
N GLY A 173 4.55 -3.50 -12.12
CA GLY A 173 5.77 -3.59 -11.32
C GLY A 173 6.28 -5.01 -11.27
N ILE A 174 7.60 -5.18 -11.22
CA ILE A 174 8.25 -6.49 -11.09
C ILE A 174 8.04 -7.00 -9.67
N ASP A 175 7.55 -8.22 -9.56
CA ASP A 175 7.32 -8.84 -8.25
C ASP A 175 8.65 -9.21 -7.58
N ASN A 176 8.79 -8.91 -6.29
CA ASN A 176 9.98 -9.21 -5.50
C ASN A 176 11.30 -8.63 -6.05
N PHE A 177 11.26 -7.52 -6.79
CA PHE A 177 12.44 -6.94 -7.42
C PHE A 177 13.59 -6.65 -6.45
N LYS A 178 13.26 -6.23 -5.21
CA LYS A 178 14.25 -6.01 -4.16
C LYS A 178 15.02 -7.29 -3.82
N GLU A 179 14.34 -8.43 -3.70
CA GLU A 179 14.94 -9.73 -3.43
C GLU A 179 15.84 -10.19 -4.59
N ILE A 180 15.45 -9.89 -5.83
CA ILE A 180 16.26 -10.15 -7.02
C ILE A 180 17.60 -9.41 -6.91
N ASN A 181 17.56 -8.12 -6.58
CA ASN A 181 18.76 -7.30 -6.41
C ASN A 181 19.65 -7.79 -5.24
N GLU A 182 19.04 -8.16 -4.11
CA GLU A 182 19.76 -8.67 -2.93
C GLU A 182 20.45 -10.00 -3.22
N ASN A 183 19.81 -10.90 -3.97
CA ASN A 183 20.32 -12.24 -4.25
C ASN A 183 21.29 -12.30 -5.44
N LYS A 184 21.09 -11.50 -6.49
CA LYS A 184 21.81 -11.57 -7.77
C LYS A 184 22.63 -10.33 -8.10
N GLY A 185 22.47 -9.25 -7.33
CA GLY A 185 23.17 -7.97 -7.53
C GLY A 185 22.46 -7.01 -8.47
N MET A 186 22.89 -5.73 -8.40
CA MET A 186 22.25 -4.61 -9.13
C MET A 186 22.36 -4.74 -10.66
N GLU A 187 23.49 -5.24 -11.18
CA GLU A 187 23.65 -5.42 -12.63
C GLU A 187 22.64 -6.43 -13.20
N TYR A 188 22.35 -7.46 -12.44
CA TYR A 188 21.32 -8.44 -12.80
C TYR A 188 19.92 -7.80 -12.77
N GLY A 189 19.61 -7.01 -11.74
CA GLY A 189 18.37 -6.24 -11.68
C GLY A 189 18.20 -5.27 -12.85
N ASP A 190 19.28 -4.57 -13.25
CA ASP A 190 19.28 -3.69 -14.42
C ASP A 190 19.02 -4.45 -15.73
N MET A 191 19.52 -5.66 -15.84
CA MET A 191 19.22 -6.55 -16.98
C MET A 191 17.74 -6.94 -17.00
N ILE A 192 17.16 -7.33 -15.86
CA ILE A 192 15.73 -7.65 -15.73
C ILE A 192 14.86 -6.44 -16.08
N LEU A 193 15.19 -5.24 -15.58
CA LEU A 193 14.49 -4.01 -15.91
C LEU A 193 14.47 -3.74 -17.41
N ARG A 194 15.61 -3.88 -18.07
CA ARG A 194 15.74 -3.69 -19.52
C ARG A 194 14.91 -4.70 -20.30
N ARG A 195 14.98 -5.98 -19.92
CA ARG A 195 14.20 -7.03 -20.56
C ARG A 195 12.70 -6.89 -20.35
N THR A 196 12.29 -6.49 -19.14
CA THR A 196 10.88 -6.18 -18.87
C THR A 196 10.38 -5.04 -19.75
N ALA A 197 11.17 -3.97 -19.90
CA ALA A 197 10.84 -2.86 -20.80
C ALA A 197 10.68 -3.33 -22.26
N GLU A 198 11.60 -4.16 -22.76
CA GLU A 198 11.55 -4.76 -24.10
C GLU A 198 10.29 -5.65 -24.27
N CYS A 199 9.93 -6.47 -23.27
CA CYS A 199 8.72 -7.29 -23.29
C CYS A 199 7.45 -6.44 -23.34
N ILE A 200 7.36 -5.37 -22.53
CA ILE A 200 6.22 -4.45 -22.52
C ILE A 200 6.13 -3.74 -23.87
N GLN A 201 7.24 -3.24 -24.40
CA GLN A 201 7.28 -2.56 -25.70
C GLN A 201 6.87 -3.49 -26.85
N ALA A 202 7.26 -4.75 -26.81
CA ALA A 202 6.87 -5.75 -27.81
C ALA A 202 5.39 -6.18 -27.70
N ALA A 203 4.77 -6.02 -26.53
CA ALA A 203 3.37 -6.32 -26.28
C ALA A 203 2.44 -5.13 -26.61
N ALA A 204 2.95 -3.90 -26.51
CA ALA A 204 2.20 -2.68 -26.69
C ALA A 204 1.90 -2.39 -28.17
N ASP A 205 0.73 -1.82 -28.43
CA ASP A 205 0.32 -1.35 -29.75
C ASP A 205 0.87 0.06 -30.01
N ARG A 206 0.83 0.54 -31.28
CA ARG A 206 1.52 1.79 -31.72
C ARG A 206 1.03 3.07 -31.06
N ASN A 207 -0.21 3.11 -30.61
CA ASN A 207 -0.84 4.24 -29.91
C ASN A 207 -0.66 4.18 -28.40
N GLN A 208 -0.01 3.14 -27.89
CA GLN A 208 0.26 2.95 -26.46
C GLN A 208 1.64 3.51 -26.11
N MET A 209 1.66 4.48 -25.21
CA MET A 209 2.89 5.14 -24.79
C MET A 209 3.41 4.52 -23.50
N LEU A 210 4.69 4.16 -23.49
CA LEU A 210 5.34 3.43 -22.41
C LEU A 210 6.34 4.32 -21.66
N TYR A 211 6.26 4.32 -20.34
CA TYR A 211 7.11 5.08 -19.43
C TYR A 211 7.66 4.19 -18.32
N ARG A 212 8.87 4.53 -17.84
CA ARG A 212 9.38 4.03 -16.57
C ARG A 212 9.31 5.13 -15.52
N VAL A 213 8.57 4.92 -14.43
CA VAL A 213 8.27 6.00 -13.46
C VAL A 213 9.14 5.95 -12.21
N VAL A 214 9.17 4.84 -11.49
CA VAL A 214 9.94 4.69 -10.23
C VAL A 214 10.46 3.25 -10.12
N ALA A 215 11.72 3.09 -9.74
CA ALA A 215 12.36 1.79 -9.43
C ALA A 215 12.09 0.70 -10.49
N ASP A 216 11.19 -0.24 -10.19
CA ASP A 216 10.81 -1.39 -11.04
C ASP A 216 9.44 -1.21 -11.70
N GLU A 217 8.90 0.01 -11.71
CA GLU A 217 7.54 0.26 -12.17
C GLU A 217 7.48 0.95 -13.53
N PHE A 218 6.60 0.44 -14.37
CA PHE A 218 6.33 0.90 -15.72
C PHE A 218 4.88 1.35 -15.85
N VAL A 219 4.64 2.38 -16.64
CA VAL A 219 3.30 2.87 -16.95
C VAL A 219 3.07 2.84 -18.45
N VAL A 220 1.98 2.24 -18.86
CA VAL A 220 1.46 2.34 -20.23
C VAL A 220 0.19 3.18 -20.19
N ILE A 221 0.11 4.19 -21.05
CA ILE A 221 -1.09 5.00 -21.25
C ILE A 221 -1.60 4.80 -22.68
N ASP A 222 -2.89 4.61 -22.81
CA ASP A 222 -3.63 4.55 -24.06
C ASP A 222 -4.85 5.45 -23.93
N LEU A 223 -4.95 6.46 -24.78
CA LEU A 223 -6.02 7.46 -24.72
C LEU A 223 -7.23 7.13 -25.61
N GLU A 224 -7.19 6.01 -26.36
CA GLU A 224 -8.24 5.59 -27.28
C GLU A 224 -8.93 4.28 -26.85
N GLY A 225 -8.24 3.48 -26.02
CA GLY A 225 -8.70 2.16 -25.57
C GLY A 225 -9.65 2.17 -24.37
N ASN A 226 -9.73 1.05 -23.68
CA ASN A 226 -10.50 0.88 -22.45
C ASN A 226 -9.82 -0.13 -21.49
N SER A 227 -10.39 -0.34 -20.31
CA SER A 227 -9.79 -1.25 -19.32
C SER A 227 -9.72 -2.72 -19.78
N GLU A 228 -10.57 -3.18 -20.68
CA GLU A 228 -10.50 -4.55 -21.24
C GLU A 228 -9.27 -4.71 -22.14
N GLU A 229 -8.91 -3.65 -22.89
CA GLU A 229 -7.68 -3.63 -23.69
C GLU A 229 -6.44 -3.57 -22.80
N GLY A 230 -6.50 -2.85 -21.69
CA GLY A 230 -5.48 -2.91 -20.64
C GLY A 230 -5.28 -4.31 -20.07
N GLN A 231 -6.36 -5.06 -19.83
CA GLN A 231 -6.28 -6.46 -19.40
C GLN A 231 -5.67 -7.38 -20.47
N LYS A 232 -6.02 -7.17 -21.75
CA LYS A 232 -5.40 -7.90 -22.87
C LYS A 232 -3.92 -7.59 -22.99
N LEU A 233 -3.54 -6.31 -22.83
CA LEU A 233 -2.15 -5.89 -22.84
C LEU A 233 -1.36 -6.57 -21.71
N TYR A 234 -1.88 -6.60 -20.49
CA TYR A 234 -1.24 -7.31 -19.38
C TYR A 234 -0.98 -8.79 -19.70
N LYS A 235 -1.96 -9.48 -20.29
CA LYS A 235 -1.80 -10.89 -20.70
C LYS A 235 -0.70 -11.06 -21.74
N LYS A 236 -0.66 -10.17 -22.76
CA LYS A 236 0.42 -10.17 -23.76
C LYS A 236 1.80 -9.90 -23.13
N ILE A 237 1.90 -8.99 -22.15
CA ILE A 237 3.14 -8.72 -21.42
C ILE A 237 3.61 -9.98 -20.71
N ARG A 238 2.71 -10.66 -19.99
CA ARG A 238 3.05 -11.93 -19.33
C ARG A 238 3.54 -12.98 -20.28
N GLU A 239 2.84 -13.20 -21.39
CA GLU A 239 3.25 -14.15 -22.43
C GLU A 239 4.65 -13.84 -22.96
N LYS A 240 5.00 -12.55 -23.13
CA LYS A 240 6.35 -12.14 -23.55
C LYS A 240 7.40 -12.38 -22.50
N ILE A 241 7.09 -12.18 -21.23
CA ILE A 241 7.99 -12.48 -20.12
C ILE A 241 8.19 -14.00 -19.98
N ASP A 242 7.10 -14.78 -20.05
CA ASP A 242 7.16 -16.24 -19.98
C ASP A 242 8.01 -16.79 -21.14
N GLN A 243 7.83 -16.28 -22.37
CA GLN A 243 8.65 -16.63 -23.53
C GLN A 243 10.13 -16.29 -23.29
N PHE A 244 10.43 -15.12 -22.73
CA PHE A 244 11.82 -14.72 -22.40
C PHE A 244 12.43 -15.67 -21.35
N ILE A 245 11.67 -16.09 -20.34
CA ILE A 245 12.11 -17.04 -19.32
C ILE A 245 12.41 -18.40 -19.95
N GLU A 246 11.55 -18.89 -20.84
CA GLU A 246 11.75 -20.15 -21.57
C GLU A 246 13.00 -20.12 -22.47
N GLU A 247 13.21 -19.03 -23.22
CA GLU A 247 14.38 -18.84 -24.09
C GLU A 247 15.70 -18.82 -23.31
N ASN A 248 15.67 -18.49 -22.00
CA ASN A 248 16.81 -18.52 -21.10
C ASN A 248 16.83 -19.77 -20.19
N GLU A 249 16.18 -20.86 -20.62
CA GLU A 249 16.18 -22.17 -19.96
C GLU A 249 15.81 -22.12 -18.47
N TYR A 250 14.94 -21.14 -18.08
CA TYR A 250 14.52 -20.90 -16.69
C TYR A 250 15.65 -20.49 -15.71
N GLU A 251 16.82 -20.09 -16.20
CA GLU A 251 17.86 -19.51 -15.35
C GLU A 251 17.43 -18.16 -14.74
N VAL A 252 16.49 -17.50 -15.40
CA VAL A 252 15.83 -16.27 -14.95
C VAL A 252 14.39 -16.58 -14.62
N PHE A 253 13.93 -16.20 -13.44
CA PHE A 253 12.52 -16.34 -13.07
C PHE A 253 12.04 -15.09 -12.33
N TYR A 254 11.02 -14.43 -12.87
CA TYR A 254 10.32 -13.32 -12.23
C TYR A 254 8.92 -13.17 -12.80
N THR A 255 8.06 -12.47 -12.08
CA THR A 255 6.70 -12.16 -12.51
C THR A 255 6.45 -10.65 -12.42
N VAL A 256 5.35 -10.21 -13.01
CA VAL A 256 4.89 -8.83 -12.94
C VAL A 256 3.43 -8.77 -12.50
N SER A 257 3.13 -7.80 -11.66
CA SER A 257 1.76 -7.45 -11.31
C SER A 257 1.36 -6.13 -11.98
N ALA A 258 0.06 -5.89 -12.19
CA ALA A 258 -0.40 -4.64 -12.78
C ALA A 258 -1.67 -4.09 -12.13
N GLY A 259 -1.73 -2.76 -12.01
CA GLY A 259 -2.94 -2.00 -11.74
C GLY A 259 -3.46 -1.33 -13.01
N ILE A 260 -4.74 -1.43 -13.29
CA ILE A 260 -5.36 -0.89 -14.50
C ILE A 260 -6.44 0.11 -14.09
N LEU A 261 -6.35 1.33 -14.62
CA LEU A 261 -7.38 2.37 -14.49
C LEU A 261 -8.11 2.52 -15.83
N ASP A 262 -9.42 2.51 -15.79
CA ASP A 262 -10.25 3.01 -16.86
C ASP A 262 -10.43 4.52 -16.66
N LEU A 263 -9.90 5.33 -17.57
CA LEU A 263 -9.90 6.79 -17.44
C LEU A 263 -11.31 7.38 -17.45
N SER A 264 -12.26 6.75 -18.14
CA SER A 264 -13.66 7.17 -18.17
C SER A 264 -14.32 7.15 -16.78
N ASN A 265 -13.83 6.29 -15.89
CA ASN A 265 -14.33 6.12 -14.52
C ASN A 265 -13.64 7.06 -13.50
N VAL A 266 -12.59 7.79 -13.91
CA VAL A 266 -11.82 8.68 -13.03
C VAL A 266 -12.26 10.13 -13.22
N LYS A 267 -12.89 10.73 -12.19
CA LYS A 267 -13.37 12.12 -12.25
C LYS A 267 -12.24 13.15 -12.29
N ASN A 268 -11.26 13.00 -11.42
CA ASN A 268 -10.09 13.87 -11.36
C ASN A 268 -8.93 13.20 -12.10
N GLN A 269 -8.67 13.65 -13.32
CA GLN A 269 -7.64 13.10 -14.20
C GLN A 269 -6.31 13.88 -14.13
N SER A 270 -6.06 14.59 -13.02
CA SER A 270 -4.74 15.19 -12.79
C SER A 270 -3.67 14.10 -12.70
N TYR A 271 -2.46 14.42 -13.15
CA TYR A 271 -1.30 13.51 -13.08
C TYR A 271 -1.15 12.87 -11.71
N ASP A 272 -1.13 13.68 -10.64
CA ASP A 272 -0.92 13.20 -9.27
C ASP A 272 -2.02 12.21 -8.83
N ASN A 273 -3.27 12.44 -9.25
CA ASN A 273 -4.37 11.54 -8.92
C ASN A 273 -4.33 10.24 -9.75
N LEU A 274 -4.02 10.31 -11.05
CA LEU A 274 -3.86 9.11 -11.88
C LEU A 274 -2.72 8.23 -11.38
N MET A 275 -1.58 8.82 -11.02
CA MET A 275 -0.45 8.08 -10.47
C MET A 275 -0.79 7.42 -9.14
N LYS A 276 -1.47 8.13 -8.25
CA LYS A 276 -1.92 7.62 -6.96
C LYS A 276 -2.90 6.45 -7.09
N LEU A 277 -3.90 6.56 -7.96
CA LEU A 277 -4.88 5.48 -8.17
C LEU A 277 -4.26 4.27 -8.87
N SER A 278 -3.36 4.47 -9.84
CA SER A 278 -2.66 3.37 -10.51
C SER A 278 -1.71 2.61 -9.57
N GLU A 279 -1.04 3.33 -8.66
CA GLU A 279 -0.21 2.73 -7.61
C GLU A 279 -1.04 1.90 -6.63
N PHE A 280 -2.18 2.45 -6.20
CA PHE A 280 -3.14 1.72 -5.37
C PHE A 280 -3.62 0.44 -6.06
N ALA A 281 -4.00 0.50 -7.34
CA ALA A 281 -4.44 -0.67 -8.09
C ALA A 281 -3.32 -1.72 -8.24
N LEU A 282 -2.06 -1.29 -8.47
CA LEU A 282 -0.90 -2.18 -8.49
C LEU A 282 -0.66 -2.84 -7.12
N SER A 283 -0.77 -2.08 -6.02
CA SER A 283 -0.67 -2.62 -4.65
C SER A 283 -1.72 -3.71 -4.42
N LYS A 284 -2.96 -3.48 -4.85
CA LYS A 284 -4.04 -4.49 -4.77
C LYS A 284 -3.73 -5.75 -5.55
N ALA A 285 -3.18 -5.64 -6.76
CA ALA A 285 -2.74 -6.81 -7.53
C ALA A 285 -1.65 -7.60 -6.78
N LYS A 286 -0.69 -6.91 -6.16
CA LYS A 286 0.36 -7.55 -5.35
C LYS A 286 -0.19 -8.21 -4.08
N GLU A 287 -1.21 -7.62 -3.42
CA GLU A 287 -1.91 -8.20 -2.26
C GLU A 287 -2.71 -9.47 -2.63
N LEU A 288 -3.28 -9.54 -3.84
CA LEU A 288 -4.04 -10.69 -4.35
C LEU A 288 -3.18 -11.92 -4.71
N GLY A 289 -1.88 -11.89 -4.38
CA GLY A 289 -0.97 -13.02 -4.57
C GLY A 289 0.08 -12.80 -5.65
N LYS A 290 0.21 -11.58 -6.17
CA LYS A 290 1.17 -11.22 -7.25
C LYS A 290 0.89 -11.94 -8.57
N ASN A 291 1.69 -11.68 -9.61
CA ASN A 291 1.56 -12.31 -10.92
C ASN A 291 0.13 -12.22 -11.51
N THR A 292 -0.54 -11.11 -11.23
CA THR A 292 -1.93 -10.83 -11.61
C THR A 292 -2.14 -9.34 -11.88
N PHE A 293 -3.35 -8.97 -12.29
CA PHE A 293 -3.73 -7.58 -12.43
C PHE A 293 -4.96 -7.27 -11.56
N TYR A 294 -5.11 -5.99 -11.24
CA TYR A 294 -6.30 -5.45 -10.59
C TYR A 294 -6.86 -4.29 -11.40
N VAL A 295 -8.15 -4.33 -11.73
CA VAL A 295 -8.85 -3.22 -12.37
C VAL A 295 -9.46 -2.35 -11.28
N TYR A 296 -9.06 -1.09 -11.24
CA TYR A 296 -9.57 -0.12 -10.28
C TYR A 296 -11.09 0.07 -10.43
N ALA A 297 -11.84 -0.14 -9.37
CA ALA A 297 -13.26 0.16 -9.30
C ALA A 297 -13.50 1.48 -8.53
N LYS A 298 -14.57 2.18 -8.92
CA LYS A 298 -14.94 3.42 -8.25
C LYS A 298 -15.36 3.13 -6.81
N GLY A 299 -14.69 3.78 -5.87
CA GLY A 299 -14.90 3.56 -4.43
C GLY A 299 -13.73 2.88 -3.74
N ASP A 300 -12.99 1.99 -4.42
CA ASP A 300 -11.88 1.21 -3.85
C ASP A 300 -10.90 2.06 -3.04
N TYR A 301 -10.51 3.22 -3.61
CA TYR A 301 -9.56 4.10 -2.94
C TYR A 301 -10.17 4.80 -1.71
N HIS A 302 -11.46 5.10 -1.75
CA HIS A 302 -12.19 5.65 -0.61
C HIS A 302 -12.23 4.61 0.53
N ASP A 303 -12.56 3.36 0.21
CA ASP A 303 -12.61 2.27 1.18
C ASP A 303 -11.22 2.00 1.78
N PHE A 304 -10.18 2.09 0.97
CA PHE A 304 -8.80 2.01 1.44
C PHE A 304 -8.44 3.13 2.41
N LEU A 305 -8.80 4.38 2.10
CA LEU A 305 -8.57 5.50 3.01
C LEU A 305 -9.34 5.35 4.31
N HIS A 306 -10.60 4.93 4.24
CA HIS A 306 -11.43 4.68 5.42
C HIS A 306 -10.81 3.59 6.32
N LYS A 307 -10.31 2.49 5.74
CA LYS A 307 -9.59 1.47 6.50
C LYS A 307 -8.32 2.02 7.18
N LYS A 308 -7.54 2.84 6.47
CA LYS A 308 -6.34 3.48 7.04
C LYS A 308 -6.68 4.42 8.19
N GLU A 309 -7.76 5.15 8.06
CA GLU A 309 -8.28 6.04 9.11
C GLU A 309 -8.73 5.25 10.34
N LEU A 310 -9.50 4.18 10.15
CA LEU A 310 -9.89 3.29 11.26
C LEU A 310 -8.67 2.71 12.00
N ILE A 311 -7.65 2.25 11.27
CA ILE A 311 -6.40 1.77 11.90
C ILE A 311 -5.73 2.90 12.71
N HIS A 312 -5.73 4.13 12.20
CA HIS A 312 -5.18 5.27 12.91
C HIS A 312 -5.94 5.56 14.20
N LEU A 313 -7.28 5.60 14.13
CA LEU A 313 -8.16 5.81 15.29
C LEU A 313 -7.98 4.70 16.34
N MET A 314 -7.94 3.43 15.93
CA MET A 314 -7.68 2.31 16.83
C MET A 314 -6.31 2.40 17.51
N ARG A 315 -5.26 2.85 16.80
CA ARG A 315 -3.94 3.10 17.42
C ARG A 315 -3.97 4.20 18.47
N GLN A 316 -4.73 5.27 18.21
CA GLN A 316 -4.93 6.33 19.19
C GLN A 316 -5.72 5.83 20.41
N ALA A 317 -6.79 5.08 20.18
CA ALA A 317 -7.60 4.46 21.23
C ALA A 317 -6.75 3.58 22.16
N VAL A 318 -5.89 2.71 21.61
CA VAL A 318 -4.97 1.87 22.42
C VAL A 318 -4.00 2.71 23.26
N LYS A 319 -3.48 3.82 22.72
CA LYS A 319 -2.61 4.75 23.47
C LYS A 319 -3.35 5.49 24.58
N ASN A 320 -4.63 5.75 24.38
CA ASN A 320 -5.52 6.47 25.31
C ASN A 320 -6.31 5.50 26.22
N ASN A 321 -5.69 4.48 26.76
CA ASN A 321 -6.31 3.50 27.63
C ASN A 321 -7.54 2.82 27.02
N PHE A 322 -7.48 2.49 25.73
CA PHE A 322 -8.54 1.82 24.98
C PHE A 322 -9.85 2.60 24.87
N GLU A 323 -9.78 3.94 24.92
CA GLU A 323 -10.92 4.82 24.74
C GLU A 323 -11.63 4.49 23.41
N GLY A 324 -12.97 4.30 23.45
CA GLY A 324 -13.77 3.87 22.29
C GLY A 324 -13.88 2.37 22.11
N PHE A 325 -13.04 1.56 22.78
CA PHE A 325 -13.25 0.10 22.84
C PHE A 325 -14.18 -0.23 24.01
N GLU A 326 -15.12 -1.15 23.76
CA GLU A 326 -16.06 -1.68 24.76
C GLU A 326 -16.19 -3.19 24.64
N THR A 327 -16.55 -3.86 25.74
CA THR A 327 -16.93 -5.26 25.75
C THR A 327 -18.42 -5.42 25.98
N TYR A 328 -19.05 -6.18 25.09
CA TYR A 328 -20.45 -6.58 25.22
C TYR A 328 -20.50 -8.06 25.61
N TYR A 329 -21.58 -8.47 26.26
CA TYR A 329 -21.76 -9.81 26.77
C TYR A 329 -23.05 -10.39 26.19
N GLN A 330 -22.97 -11.59 25.61
CA GLN A 330 -24.13 -12.30 25.09
C GLN A 330 -24.37 -13.57 25.89
N PRO A 331 -25.60 -13.83 26.41
CA PRO A 331 -25.87 -14.98 27.25
C PRO A 331 -25.76 -16.31 26.49
N VAL A 332 -25.15 -17.30 27.12
CA VAL A 332 -25.11 -18.71 26.72
C VAL A 332 -25.90 -19.52 27.75
N VAL A 333 -26.94 -20.23 27.29
CA VAL A 333 -27.89 -20.92 28.13
C VAL A 333 -27.70 -22.42 28.01
N ASP A 334 -27.62 -23.11 29.15
CA ASP A 334 -27.67 -24.57 29.24
C ASP A 334 -29.13 -25.03 29.08
N ILE A 335 -29.41 -25.81 28.03
CA ILE A 335 -30.75 -26.21 27.68
C ILE A 335 -31.33 -27.25 28.63
N ASN A 336 -30.49 -28.11 29.19
CA ASN A 336 -30.94 -29.15 30.10
C ASN A 336 -31.44 -28.58 31.44
N SER A 337 -30.77 -27.57 31.95
CA SER A 337 -31.13 -26.89 33.21
C SER A 337 -31.96 -25.63 32.98
N ASN A 338 -32.04 -25.11 31.77
CA ASN A 338 -32.63 -23.83 31.40
C ASN A 338 -32.06 -22.66 32.24
N LYS A 339 -30.75 -22.71 32.51
CA LYS A 339 -30.04 -21.70 33.30
C LYS A 339 -28.95 -21.04 32.49
N LEU A 340 -28.65 -19.80 32.86
CA LEU A 340 -27.48 -19.10 32.35
C LEU A 340 -26.21 -19.90 32.72
N ASN A 341 -25.46 -20.34 31.69
CA ASN A 341 -24.20 -21.04 31.83
C ASN A 341 -23.01 -20.09 31.83
N GLY A 342 -23.09 -19.06 31.02
CA GLY A 342 -22.02 -18.09 30.82
C GLY A 342 -22.39 -16.98 29.87
N ALA A 343 -21.38 -16.25 29.42
CA ALA A 343 -21.56 -15.24 28.38
C ALA A 343 -20.35 -15.20 27.45
N GLU A 344 -20.59 -14.96 26.17
CA GLU A 344 -19.55 -14.64 25.23
C GLU A 344 -19.22 -13.15 25.32
N THR A 345 -17.91 -12.83 25.39
CA THR A 345 -17.38 -11.49 25.43
C THR A 345 -17.08 -11.04 23.99
N LEU A 346 -17.76 -9.99 23.56
CA LEU A 346 -17.74 -9.50 22.20
C LEU A 346 -17.18 -8.08 22.14
N LEU A 347 -16.07 -7.89 21.42
CA LEU A 347 -15.46 -6.59 21.23
C LEU A 347 -16.37 -5.66 20.42
N ARG A 348 -16.44 -4.39 20.84
CA ARG A 348 -17.05 -3.28 20.12
C ARG A 348 -16.07 -2.13 20.02
N PHE A 349 -16.18 -1.36 18.95
CA PHE A 349 -15.40 -0.14 18.77
C PHE A 349 -16.29 0.99 18.30
N HIS A 350 -16.20 2.13 18.96
CA HIS A 350 -16.97 3.35 18.67
C HIS A 350 -16.03 4.45 18.20
N THR A 351 -16.46 5.21 17.21
CA THR A 351 -15.84 6.46 16.82
C THR A 351 -16.83 7.61 16.98
N GLU A 352 -16.35 8.83 17.18
CA GLU A 352 -17.21 10.01 17.26
C GLU A 352 -17.97 10.29 15.95
N GLU A 353 -17.34 9.96 14.79
CA GLU A 353 -17.88 10.27 13.48
C GLU A 353 -18.90 9.25 12.97
N THR A 354 -18.60 7.95 13.12
CA THR A 354 -19.43 6.89 12.55
C THR A 354 -20.25 6.11 13.57
N GLY A 355 -20.08 6.39 14.88
CA GLY A 355 -20.70 5.63 15.94
C GLY A 355 -20.08 4.23 16.07
N MET A 356 -20.89 3.19 16.26
CA MET A 356 -20.43 1.80 16.40
C MET A 356 -19.94 1.26 15.05
N VAL A 357 -18.67 0.84 15.00
CA VAL A 357 -18.06 0.17 13.84
C VAL A 357 -18.31 -1.34 13.95
N SER A 358 -18.64 -1.96 12.82
CA SER A 358 -18.90 -3.41 12.77
C SER A 358 -17.67 -4.23 13.18
N PRO A 359 -17.81 -5.25 14.04
CA PRO A 359 -16.72 -6.17 14.35
C PRO A 359 -16.09 -6.84 13.11
N VAL A 360 -16.88 -7.09 12.07
CA VAL A 360 -16.41 -7.66 10.80
C VAL A 360 -15.39 -6.75 10.11
N ASP A 361 -15.47 -5.43 10.31
CA ASP A 361 -14.50 -4.47 9.79
C ASP A 361 -13.34 -4.25 10.77
N VAL A 362 -13.62 -4.24 12.08
CA VAL A 362 -12.64 -3.95 13.13
C VAL A 362 -11.62 -5.08 13.31
N ILE A 363 -12.07 -6.34 13.45
CA ILE A 363 -11.19 -7.47 13.79
C ILE A 363 -10.09 -7.68 12.73
N PRO A 364 -10.40 -7.75 11.41
CA PRO A 364 -9.35 -7.90 10.39
C PRO A 364 -8.33 -6.76 10.39
N LEU A 365 -8.76 -5.52 10.68
CA LEU A 365 -7.86 -4.37 10.75
C LEU A 365 -6.97 -4.39 11.99
N LEU A 366 -7.47 -4.90 13.12
CA LEU A 366 -6.66 -5.14 14.32
C LEU A 366 -5.60 -6.21 14.06
N GLU A 367 -5.96 -7.27 13.35
CA GLU A 367 -5.05 -8.35 12.95
C GLU A 367 -3.98 -7.86 11.99
N GLU A 368 -4.36 -7.19 10.89
CA GLU A 368 -3.45 -6.61 9.90
C GLU A 368 -2.46 -5.64 10.53
N SER A 369 -2.93 -4.79 11.45
CA SER A 369 -2.11 -3.77 12.11
C SER A 369 -1.31 -4.26 13.30
N GLY A 370 -1.54 -5.51 13.76
CA GLY A 370 -0.96 -6.09 14.98
C GLY A 370 -1.56 -5.55 16.29
N LEU A 371 -2.54 -4.67 16.21
CA LEU A 371 -3.23 -4.12 17.39
C LEU A 371 -4.11 -5.15 18.09
N ILE A 372 -4.40 -6.28 17.44
CA ILE A 372 -5.14 -7.40 18.05
C ILE A 372 -4.47 -7.92 19.33
N ILE A 373 -3.13 -7.80 19.45
CA ILE A 373 -2.38 -8.24 20.63
C ILE A 373 -2.72 -7.38 21.86
N PRO A 374 -2.46 -6.05 21.88
CA PRO A 374 -2.80 -5.23 23.04
C PRO A 374 -4.32 -5.15 23.30
N VAL A 375 -5.16 -5.12 22.25
CA VAL A 375 -6.62 -5.09 22.39
C VAL A 375 -7.12 -6.42 22.97
N GLY A 376 -6.60 -7.56 22.52
CA GLY A 376 -7.00 -8.87 23.05
C GLY A 376 -6.63 -9.07 24.51
N ARG A 377 -5.47 -8.57 24.96
CA ARG A 377 -5.12 -8.54 26.39
C ARG A 377 -6.12 -7.71 27.19
N TRP A 378 -6.48 -6.54 26.68
CA TRP A 378 -7.48 -5.69 27.31
C TRP A 378 -8.85 -6.37 27.37
N VAL A 379 -9.31 -7.01 26.29
CA VAL A 379 -10.56 -7.78 26.27
C VAL A 379 -10.54 -8.91 27.30
N LEU A 380 -9.44 -9.65 27.39
CA LEU A 380 -9.26 -10.71 28.38
C LEU A 380 -9.37 -10.16 29.81
N ASP A 381 -8.74 -9.04 30.11
CA ASP A 381 -8.82 -8.37 31.42
C ASP A 381 -10.26 -7.94 31.74
N GLN A 382 -10.97 -7.31 30.78
CA GLN A 382 -12.38 -6.94 30.95
C GLN A 382 -13.29 -8.16 31.16
N ALA A 383 -13.07 -9.25 30.43
CA ALA A 383 -13.80 -10.49 30.56
C ALA A 383 -13.61 -11.11 31.97
N MET A 384 -12.36 -11.14 32.46
CA MET A 384 -12.05 -11.65 33.80
C MET A 384 -12.66 -10.76 34.89
N ALA A 385 -12.60 -9.45 34.74
CA ALA A 385 -13.23 -8.50 35.67
C ALA A 385 -14.76 -8.73 35.76
N ALA A 386 -15.42 -8.91 34.61
CA ALA A 386 -16.84 -9.20 34.53
C ALA A 386 -17.18 -10.55 35.17
N CYS A 387 -16.41 -11.59 34.85
CA CYS A 387 -16.57 -12.92 35.42
C CYS A 387 -16.47 -12.90 36.96
N CYS A 388 -15.44 -12.23 37.51
CA CYS A 388 -15.26 -12.05 38.94
C CYS A 388 -16.46 -11.37 39.61
N LYS A 389 -17.03 -10.34 38.94
CA LYS A 389 -18.24 -9.67 39.44
C LYS A 389 -19.45 -10.63 39.50
N ILE A 390 -19.67 -11.39 38.42
CA ILE A 390 -20.83 -12.27 38.27
C ILE A 390 -20.68 -13.52 39.14
N GLN A 391 -19.50 -14.09 39.32
CA GLN A 391 -19.27 -15.27 40.15
C GLN A 391 -19.59 -15.06 41.64
N LYS A 392 -19.65 -13.81 42.11
CA LYS A 392 -20.14 -13.52 43.48
C LYS A 392 -21.61 -13.90 43.68
N ILE A 393 -22.38 -14.03 42.58
CA ILE A 393 -23.81 -14.35 42.58
C ILE A 393 -24.04 -15.74 41.98
N ILE A 394 -23.37 -16.06 40.87
CA ILE A 394 -23.43 -17.34 40.16
C ILE A 394 -22.02 -17.94 40.14
N PRO A 395 -21.61 -18.74 41.10
CA PRO A 395 -20.23 -19.24 41.28
C PRO A 395 -19.67 -20.04 40.07
N GLU A 396 -20.54 -20.70 39.32
CA GLU A 396 -20.15 -21.53 38.15
C GLU A 396 -20.17 -20.77 36.83
N PHE A 397 -20.43 -19.45 36.86
CA PHE A 397 -20.47 -18.62 35.66
C PHE A 397 -19.12 -18.58 34.94
N ARG A 398 -19.14 -18.64 33.62
CA ARG A 398 -17.95 -18.60 32.78
C ARG A 398 -18.06 -17.50 31.71
N VAL A 399 -16.94 -17.00 31.26
CA VAL A 399 -16.87 -16.10 30.11
C VAL A 399 -16.14 -16.77 28.98
N SER A 400 -16.63 -16.59 27.77
CA SER A 400 -15.91 -16.96 26.54
C SER A 400 -15.22 -15.75 25.94
N VAL A 401 -14.01 -15.95 25.42
CA VAL A 401 -13.20 -14.92 24.76
C VAL A 401 -12.66 -15.45 23.46
N ASN A 402 -12.92 -14.73 22.39
CA ASN A 402 -12.38 -15.00 21.06
C ASN A 402 -10.89 -14.72 21.02
N VAL A 403 -10.10 -15.62 20.43
CA VAL A 403 -8.66 -15.49 20.25
C VAL A 403 -8.30 -15.59 18.78
N SER A 404 -7.56 -14.58 18.31
CA SER A 404 -7.02 -14.58 16.96
C SER A 404 -5.78 -15.49 16.86
N TYR A 405 -5.65 -16.18 15.73
CA TYR A 405 -4.44 -16.93 15.38
C TYR A 405 -3.16 -16.09 15.49
N ILE A 406 -3.23 -14.80 15.12
CA ILE A 406 -2.09 -13.87 15.24
C ILE A 406 -1.66 -13.67 16.70
N GLN A 407 -2.59 -13.65 17.64
CA GLN A 407 -2.27 -13.56 19.07
C GLN A 407 -1.50 -14.81 19.52
N VAL A 408 -1.95 -15.99 19.13
CA VAL A 408 -1.28 -17.26 19.48
C VAL A 408 0.13 -17.31 18.95
N LEU A 409 0.38 -16.82 17.70
CA LEU A 409 1.70 -16.83 17.08
C LEU A 409 2.66 -15.78 17.62
N LYS A 410 2.15 -14.59 17.99
CA LYS A 410 2.98 -13.41 18.25
C LYS A 410 3.00 -12.94 19.70
N SER A 411 2.27 -13.64 20.61
CA SER A 411 2.29 -13.35 22.04
C SER A 411 2.36 -14.64 22.88
N ASP A 412 2.63 -14.50 24.19
CA ASP A 412 2.58 -15.62 25.14
C ASP A 412 1.17 -15.73 25.73
N MET A 413 0.19 -16.06 24.85
CA MET A 413 -1.22 -16.04 25.18
C MET A 413 -1.56 -16.94 26.39
N LEU A 414 -0.87 -18.07 26.53
CA LEU A 414 -1.12 -18.97 27.66
C LEU A 414 -0.76 -18.32 29.00
N ASN A 415 0.36 -17.65 29.10
CA ASN A 415 0.75 -16.91 30.31
C ASN A 415 -0.14 -15.69 30.53
N GLU A 416 -0.54 -14.97 29.46
CA GLU A 416 -1.47 -13.86 29.58
C GLU A 416 -2.81 -14.26 30.18
N ILE A 417 -3.37 -15.44 29.81
CA ILE A 417 -4.60 -15.99 30.41
C ILE A 417 -4.40 -16.28 31.89
N LYS A 418 -3.29 -16.92 32.27
CA LYS A 418 -2.99 -17.25 33.67
C LYS A 418 -2.81 -15.99 34.52
N GLU A 419 -2.09 -15.02 34.05
CA GLU A 419 -1.88 -13.75 34.74
C GLU A 419 -3.22 -13.02 34.95
N ALA A 420 -4.06 -12.94 33.89
CA ALA A 420 -5.37 -12.33 33.99
C ALA A 420 -6.28 -13.06 34.99
N ALA A 421 -6.33 -14.41 34.97
CA ALA A 421 -7.10 -15.18 35.94
C ALA A 421 -6.60 -14.97 37.38
N ALA A 422 -5.29 -15.00 37.61
CA ALA A 422 -4.67 -14.77 38.90
C ALA A 422 -4.95 -13.36 39.46
N ALA A 423 -4.94 -12.32 38.60
CA ALA A 423 -5.23 -10.94 39.01
C ALA A 423 -6.61 -10.77 39.65
N TYR A 424 -7.58 -11.58 39.25
CA TYR A 424 -8.95 -11.57 39.77
C TYR A 424 -9.25 -12.74 40.76
N ASN A 425 -8.24 -13.54 41.10
CA ASN A 425 -8.39 -14.76 41.92
C ASN A 425 -9.44 -15.74 41.36
N LEU A 426 -9.50 -15.87 40.05
CA LEU A 426 -10.39 -16.78 39.35
C LEU A 426 -9.66 -18.08 39.00
N PRO A 427 -10.34 -19.25 39.06
CA PRO A 427 -9.80 -20.46 38.45
C PRO A 427 -9.67 -20.27 36.93
N GLU A 428 -8.64 -20.85 36.34
CA GLU A 428 -8.40 -20.74 34.87
C GLU A 428 -9.59 -21.28 34.06
N LYS A 429 -10.30 -22.28 34.58
CA LYS A 429 -11.53 -22.82 33.97
C LYS A 429 -12.71 -21.84 33.89
N SER A 430 -12.59 -20.65 34.49
CA SER A 430 -13.62 -19.60 34.44
C SER A 430 -13.66 -18.88 33.08
N VAL A 431 -12.59 -18.98 32.30
CA VAL A 431 -12.54 -18.47 30.91
C VAL A 431 -12.55 -19.65 29.93
N ILE A 432 -13.32 -19.53 28.88
CA ILE A 432 -13.34 -20.43 27.73
C ILE A 432 -12.67 -19.69 26.56
N MET A 433 -11.64 -20.27 25.96
CA MET A 433 -10.99 -19.68 24.79
C MET A 433 -11.73 -20.16 23.54
N GLU A 434 -12.15 -19.22 22.67
CA GLU A 434 -12.84 -19.55 21.44
C GLU A 434 -11.90 -19.29 20.24
N LEU A 435 -11.77 -20.30 19.36
CA LEU A 435 -10.94 -20.26 18.17
C LEU A 435 -11.79 -20.58 16.95
N THR A 436 -11.71 -19.75 15.91
CA THR A 436 -12.44 -19.94 14.66
C THR A 436 -11.82 -21.04 13.79
N GLU A 437 -12.64 -21.74 12.99
CA GLU A 437 -12.20 -22.78 12.06
C GLU A 437 -11.13 -22.29 11.07
N SER A 438 -11.21 -21.05 10.60
CA SER A 438 -10.27 -20.48 9.64
C SER A 438 -8.83 -20.37 10.16
N GLY A 439 -8.64 -20.19 11.47
CA GLY A 439 -7.31 -20.18 12.09
C GLY A 439 -6.57 -21.53 12.02
N PHE A 440 -7.27 -22.63 11.72
CA PHE A 440 -6.68 -23.98 11.68
C PHE A 440 -5.99 -24.33 10.36
N LEU A 441 -6.31 -23.65 9.28
CA LEU A 441 -5.71 -23.92 7.96
C LEU A 441 -4.20 -23.61 7.95
N GLU A 442 -3.75 -22.75 8.86
CA GLU A 442 -2.35 -22.33 9.01
C GLU A 442 -1.70 -22.93 10.28
N SER A 443 -2.34 -23.96 10.93
CA SER A 443 -1.87 -24.48 12.21
C SER A 443 -0.46 -25.07 12.13
N ASP A 444 0.47 -24.36 12.74
CA ASP A 444 1.85 -24.79 12.95
C ASP A 444 2.03 -25.48 14.32
N ALA A 445 3.27 -25.91 14.61
CA ALA A 445 3.60 -26.56 15.87
C ALA A 445 3.33 -25.66 17.11
N ASN A 446 3.42 -24.32 16.95
CA ASN A 446 3.19 -23.37 18.04
C ASN A 446 1.70 -23.33 18.44
N PHE A 447 0.83 -23.38 17.44
CA PHE A 447 -0.62 -23.39 17.66
C PHE A 447 -1.08 -24.68 18.36
N ILE A 448 -0.57 -25.83 17.93
CA ILE A 448 -0.86 -27.13 18.60
C ILE A 448 -0.34 -27.10 20.05
N SER A 449 0.88 -26.57 20.26
CA SER A 449 1.46 -26.42 21.60
C SER A 449 0.62 -25.51 22.51
N PHE A 450 0.03 -24.45 21.96
CA PHE A 450 -0.90 -23.59 22.70
C PHE A 450 -2.16 -24.34 23.13
N CYS A 451 -2.80 -25.09 22.23
CA CYS A 451 -3.98 -25.90 22.56
C CYS A 451 -3.69 -26.98 23.63
N ASP A 452 -2.54 -27.66 23.49
CA ASP A 452 -2.07 -28.61 24.52
C ASP A 452 -1.82 -27.92 25.87
N GLY A 453 -1.27 -26.72 25.84
CA GLY A 453 -1.05 -25.87 26.99
C GLY A 453 -2.37 -25.50 27.71
N LEU A 454 -3.42 -25.12 26.96
CA LEU A 454 -4.75 -24.87 27.51
C LEU A 454 -5.28 -26.09 28.25
N LYS A 455 -5.23 -27.26 27.59
CA LYS A 455 -5.69 -28.52 28.15
C LYS A 455 -4.95 -28.91 29.45
N GLN A 456 -3.61 -28.80 29.45
CA GLN A 456 -2.78 -29.13 30.62
C GLN A 456 -3.07 -28.21 31.81
N ASN A 457 -3.52 -26.98 31.58
CA ASN A 457 -3.88 -26.04 32.64
C ASN A 457 -5.39 -26.03 32.94
N GLY A 458 -6.19 -26.90 32.31
CA GLY A 458 -7.63 -27.01 32.57
C GLY A 458 -8.42 -25.79 32.06
N ILE A 459 -7.90 -25.05 31.10
CA ILE A 459 -8.57 -23.94 30.43
C ILE A 459 -9.42 -24.52 29.29
N PRO A 460 -10.76 -24.36 29.31
CA PRO A 460 -11.61 -24.92 28.27
C PRO A 460 -11.39 -24.26 26.92
N LEU A 461 -11.44 -25.07 25.86
CA LEU A 461 -11.35 -24.65 24.47
C LEU A 461 -12.68 -24.90 23.74
N ALA A 462 -13.22 -23.89 23.06
CA ALA A 462 -14.33 -24.00 22.14
C ALA A 462 -13.88 -23.75 20.70
N LEU A 463 -14.37 -24.56 19.76
CA LEU A 463 -14.20 -24.34 18.32
C LEU A 463 -15.40 -23.61 17.80
N ASP A 464 -15.16 -22.41 17.28
CA ASP A 464 -16.19 -21.52 16.76
C ASP A 464 -16.33 -21.61 15.22
N ASP A 465 -17.50 -21.18 14.70
CA ASP A 465 -17.86 -21.20 13.27
C ASP A 465 -17.77 -22.59 12.61
N PHE A 466 -17.89 -23.67 13.39
CA PHE A 466 -17.67 -25.02 12.87
C PHE A 466 -18.70 -25.44 11.84
N GLY A 467 -18.19 -25.75 10.63
CA GLY A 467 -18.99 -26.20 9.50
C GLY A 467 -19.22 -25.17 8.41
N THR A 468 -18.62 -23.99 8.51
CA THR A 468 -18.70 -22.93 7.50
C THR A 468 -17.60 -23.04 6.44
N GLY A 469 -16.50 -23.77 6.73
CA GLY A 469 -15.33 -23.93 5.88
C GLY A 469 -14.97 -25.38 5.55
N TYR A 470 -13.70 -25.69 5.51
CA TYR A 470 -13.14 -27.04 5.26
C TYR A 470 -13.11 -27.88 6.54
N SER A 471 -14.28 -28.17 7.13
CA SER A 471 -14.41 -28.98 8.35
C SER A 471 -13.67 -30.32 8.21
N ASN A 472 -12.41 -30.36 8.64
CA ASN A 472 -11.62 -31.58 8.63
C ASN A 472 -11.59 -32.15 10.05
N PHE A 473 -12.21 -33.33 10.25
CA PHE A 473 -12.21 -34.04 11.53
C PHE A 473 -10.81 -34.34 12.10
N HIS A 474 -9.77 -34.22 11.27
CA HIS A 474 -8.38 -34.34 11.73
C HIS A 474 -8.02 -33.30 12.80
N TYR A 475 -8.61 -32.10 12.74
CA TYR A 475 -8.37 -31.04 13.71
C TYR A 475 -9.00 -31.34 15.07
N LEU A 476 -10.18 -31.95 15.10
CA LEU A 476 -10.81 -32.33 16.36
C LEU A 476 -9.92 -33.29 17.17
N TYR A 477 -9.21 -34.18 16.47
CA TYR A 477 -8.29 -35.12 17.14
C TYR A 477 -7.07 -34.40 17.71
N ASN A 478 -6.49 -33.48 16.96
CA ASN A 478 -5.25 -32.79 17.36
C ASN A 478 -5.48 -31.71 18.42
N LEU A 479 -6.60 -30.98 18.36
CA LEU A 479 -6.87 -29.84 19.25
C LEU A 479 -7.57 -30.21 20.54
N SER A 480 -8.25 -31.35 20.56
CA SER A 480 -8.98 -31.86 21.73
C SER A 480 -9.87 -30.80 22.40
N PRO A 481 -10.80 -30.14 21.69
CA PRO A 481 -11.66 -29.11 22.27
C PRO A 481 -12.61 -29.67 23.30
N ASP A 482 -13.24 -28.81 24.12
CA ASP A 482 -14.28 -29.16 25.05
C ASP A 482 -15.69 -28.94 24.46
N THR A 483 -15.81 -27.93 23.61
CA THR A 483 -17.09 -27.50 23.03
C THR A 483 -16.93 -27.20 21.53
N ILE A 484 -17.96 -27.52 20.75
CA ILE A 484 -18.12 -27.11 19.35
C ILE A 484 -19.29 -26.13 19.27
N LYS A 485 -19.10 -24.98 18.64
CA LYS A 485 -20.15 -23.99 18.36
C LYS A 485 -20.55 -24.08 16.87
N ILE A 486 -21.83 -24.25 16.63
CA ILE A 486 -22.39 -24.32 15.28
C ILE A 486 -22.89 -22.92 14.90
N ASP A 487 -22.29 -22.37 13.85
CA ASP A 487 -22.60 -21.03 13.35
C ASP A 487 -24.06 -20.85 12.93
N ARG A 488 -24.55 -19.62 13.10
CA ARG A 488 -25.91 -19.23 12.72
C ARG A 488 -26.27 -19.59 11.28
N SER A 489 -25.35 -19.39 10.32
CA SER A 489 -25.65 -19.62 8.90
C SER A 489 -25.98 -21.09 8.62
N PHE A 490 -25.31 -22.01 9.30
CA PHE A 490 -25.60 -23.43 9.22
C PHE A 490 -26.91 -23.78 9.94
N THR A 491 -27.11 -23.22 11.14
CA THR A 491 -28.36 -23.38 11.91
C THR A 491 -29.58 -22.96 11.09
N MET A 492 -29.54 -21.80 10.43
CA MET A 492 -30.63 -21.29 9.61
C MET A 492 -30.90 -22.15 8.37
N LYS A 493 -29.86 -22.70 7.73
CA LYS A 493 -30.04 -23.67 6.63
C LYS A 493 -30.75 -24.95 7.14
N ALA A 494 -30.32 -25.46 8.27
CA ALA A 494 -30.89 -26.64 8.88
C ALA A 494 -32.38 -26.45 9.24
N LEU A 495 -32.75 -25.30 9.77
CA LEU A 495 -34.15 -24.99 10.10
C LEU A 495 -35.06 -24.93 8.88
N ASN A 496 -34.52 -24.61 7.69
CA ASN A 496 -35.26 -24.45 6.45
C ASN A 496 -35.22 -25.68 5.50
N SER A 497 -34.41 -26.71 5.84
CA SER A 497 -34.20 -27.89 4.98
C SER A 497 -34.15 -29.16 5.81
N SER A 498 -34.99 -30.14 5.49
CA SER A 498 -34.98 -31.46 6.17
C SER A 498 -33.66 -32.22 5.98
N TYR A 499 -32.98 -32.01 4.83
CA TYR A 499 -31.68 -32.61 4.58
C TYR A 499 -30.60 -31.99 5.48
N GLU A 500 -30.52 -30.65 5.52
CA GLU A 500 -29.57 -29.93 6.38
C GLU A 500 -29.86 -30.18 7.89
N TYR A 501 -31.13 -30.29 8.25
CA TYR A 501 -31.53 -30.66 9.62
C TYR A 501 -31.05 -32.06 9.99
N GLY A 502 -31.14 -33.02 9.08
CA GLY A 502 -30.56 -34.35 9.24
C GLY A 502 -29.05 -34.30 9.46
N LEU A 503 -28.32 -33.47 8.68
CA LEU A 503 -26.88 -33.28 8.87
C LEU A 503 -26.56 -32.65 10.22
N LEU A 504 -27.33 -31.66 10.68
CA LEU A 504 -27.14 -31.03 11.98
C LEU A 504 -27.35 -32.06 13.12
N ARG A 505 -28.40 -32.87 13.03
CA ARG A 505 -28.66 -33.96 14.01
C ARG A 505 -27.48 -34.92 14.12
N HIS A 506 -26.96 -35.39 12.99
CA HIS A 506 -25.81 -36.31 12.99
C HIS A 506 -24.54 -35.64 13.54
N ARG A 507 -24.35 -34.32 13.32
CA ARG A 507 -23.26 -33.61 13.98
C ARG A 507 -23.38 -33.56 15.48
N VAL A 508 -24.59 -33.33 16.04
CA VAL A 508 -24.85 -33.37 17.46
C VAL A 508 -24.55 -34.77 18.02
N GLU A 509 -25.10 -35.84 17.39
CA GLU A 509 -24.88 -37.24 17.79
C GLU A 509 -23.38 -37.58 17.77
N MET A 510 -22.65 -37.19 16.71
CA MET A 510 -21.21 -37.42 16.60
C MET A 510 -20.44 -36.70 17.72
N THR A 511 -20.73 -35.42 17.96
CA THR A 511 -20.09 -34.61 19.00
C THR A 511 -20.25 -35.23 20.35
N HIS A 512 -21.44 -35.68 20.69
CA HIS A 512 -21.73 -36.39 21.94
C HIS A 512 -21.03 -37.75 22.03
N SER A 513 -20.92 -38.49 20.91
CA SER A 513 -20.24 -39.79 20.88
C SER A 513 -18.77 -39.72 21.29
N ILE A 514 -18.12 -38.58 21.03
CA ILE A 514 -16.73 -38.30 21.43
C ILE A 514 -16.63 -37.46 22.72
N LYS A 515 -17.74 -37.31 23.44
CA LYS A 515 -17.83 -36.61 24.74
C LYS A 515 -17.53 -35.12 24.70
N LEU A 516 -17.73 -34.46 23.57
CA LEU A 516 -17.67 -33.00 23.45
C LEU A 516 -19.06 -32.41 23.72
N LYS A 517 -19.06 -31.14 24.14
CA LYS A 517 -20.26 -30.32 24.25
C LYS A 517 -20.57 -29.63 22.94
N LEU A 518 -21.84 -29.29 22.71
CA LEU A 518 -22.26 -28.59 21.53
C LEU A 518 -23.12 -27.36 21.86
N CYS A 519 -22.73 -26.21 21.31
CA CYS A 519 -23.50 -24.99 21.36
C CYS A 519 -24.08 -24.69 19.97
N ILE A 520 -25.36 -24.35 19.90
CA ILE A 520 -26.02 -23.91 18.67
C ILE A 520 -26.27 -22.42 18.75
N GLU A 521 -25.83 -21.70 17.71
CA GLU A 521 -25.91 -20.26 17.64
C GLU A 521 -27.05 -19.76 16.75
N GLY A 522 -27.44 -18.49 16.98
CA GLY A 522 -28.30 -17.72 16.13
C GLY A 522 -29.80 -18.04 16.28
N ILE A 523 -30.25 -18.59 17.38
CA ILE A 523 -31.66 -18.83 17.68
C ILE A 523 -32.35 -17.50 18.02
N GLU A 524 -33.38 -17.13 17.27
CA GLU A 524 -34.08 -15.85 17.40
C GLU A 524 -35.56 -15.99 17.83
N THR A 525 -36.18 -17.12 17.51
CA THR A 525 -37.62 -17.33 17.82
C THR A 525 -37.87 -18.57 18.68
N LYS A 526 -39.06 -18.62 19.26
CA LYS A 526 -39.50 -19.78 20.08
C LYS A 526 -39.62 -21.04 19.20
N GLU A 527 -40.11 -20.90 17.99
CA GLU A 527 -40.29 -21.98 17.04
C GLU A 527 -38.93 -22.60 16.64
N GLU A 528 -37.93 -21.77 16.43
CA GLU A 528 -36.54 -22.24 16.18
C GLU A 528 -35.98 -22.99 17.37
N LEU A 529 -36.17 -22.44 18.59
CA LEU A 529 -35.72 -23.08 19.83
C LEU A 529 -36.37 -24.45 19.97
N ASP A 530 -37.69 -24.54 19.84
CA ASP A 530 -38.42 -25.80 20.04
C ASP A 530 -37.93 -26.89 19.07
N LYS A 531 -37.69 -26.49 17.79
CA LYS A 531 -37.17 -27.41 16.76
C LYS A 531 -35.73 -27.86 17.06
N ILE A 532 -34.87 -26.95 17.50
CA ILE A 532 -33.46 -27.27 17.83
C ILE A 532 -33.37 -28.11 19.11
N CYS A 533 -34.26 -27.93 20.07
CA CYS A 533 -34.31 -28.78 21.29
C CYS A 533 -34.58 -30.26 20.97
N GLU A 534 -35.23 -30.60 19.86
CA GLU A 534 -35.45 -31.98 19.43
C GLU A 534 -34.15 -32.78 19.21
N ILE A 535 -33.05 -32.11 18.86
CA ILE A 535 -31.75 -32.74 18.66
C ILE A 535 -30.83 -32.66 19.89
N SER A 536 -31.35 -32.12 21.00
CA SER A 536 -30.71 -32.11 22.34
C SER A 536 -29.29 -31.50 22.35
N PRO A 537 -29.06 -30.25 21.91
CA PRO A 537 -27.78 -29.57 22.10
C PRO A 537 -27.53 -29.34 23.61
N ASP A 538 -26.27 -29.11 24.01
CA ASP A 538 -25.94 -28.76 25.39
C ASP A 538 -26.24 -27.29 25.69
N TYR A 539 -25.81 -26.39 24.78
CA TYR A 539 -25.93 -24.96 24.96
C TYR A 539 -26.62 -24.33 23.76
N ILE A 540 -27.27 -23.20 23.98
CA ILE A 540 -27.83 -22.34 22.93
C ILE A 540 -27.44 -20.90 23.21
N GLN A 541 -27.12 -20.21 22.12
CA GLN A 541 -26.87 -18.77 22.05
C GLN A 541 -27.71 -18.16 20.94
N GLY A 542 -28.30 -17.00 21.18
CA GLY A 542 -29.09 -16.29 20.17
C GLY A 542 -29.95 -15.19 20.73
N PHE A 543 -30.51 -14.38 19.84
CA PHE A 543 -31.32 -13.20 20.23
C PHE A 543 -32.61 -13.57 20.96
N TYR A 544 -33.04 -14.81 20.88
CA TYR A 544 -34.16 -15.32 21.69
C TYR A 544 -33.87 -15.21 23.20
N PHE A 545 -32.65 -15.53 23.62
CA PHE A 545 -32.24 -15.42 25.01
C PHE A 545 -31.71 -14.01 25.32
N GLY A 546 -31.03 -13.36 24.37
CA GLY A 546 -30.55 -12.00 24.54
C GLY A 546 -29.60 -11.56 23.45
N LYS A 547 -29.66 -10.26 23.19
CA LYS A 547 -28.67 -9.58 22.32
C LYS A 547 -27.41 -9.25 23.13
N PRO A 548 -26.24 -9.16 22.47
CA PRO A 548 -25.06 -8.62 23.14
C PRO A 548 -25.34 -7.27 23.78
N SER A 549 -24.99 -7.09 25.04
CA SER A 549 -25.20 -5.83 25.77
C SER A 549 -24.01 -5.49 26.68
N PRO A 550 -23.81 -4.21 27.04
CA PRO A 550 -22.80 -3.80 28.02
C PRO A 550 -22.98 -4.51 29.35
N LEU A 551 -21.90 -4.70 30.13
CA LEU A 551 -21.89 -5.47 31.37
C LEU A 551 -23.01 -5.05 32.35
N GLU A 552 -23.27 -3.76 32.53
CA GLU A 552 -24.28 -3.26 33.45
C GLU A 552 -25.70 -3.69 33.05
N THR A 553 -25.99 -3.62 31.77
CA THR A 553 -27.26 -4.06 31.19
C THR A 553 -27.39 -5.58 31.31
N PHE A 554 -26.34 -6.33 30.96
CA PHE A 554 -26.30 -7.78 31.08
C PHE A 554 -26.55 -8.23 32.51
N MET A 555 -25.88 -7.64 33.50
CA MET A 555 -26.08 -7.98 34.91
C MET A 555 -27.51 -7.69 35.38
N LYS A 556 -28.10 -6.59 34.94
CA LYS A 556 -29.48 -6.23 35.29
C LYS A 556 -30.51 -7.22 34.72
N GLU A 557 -30.27 -7.72 33.50
CA GLU A 557 -31.24 -8.58 32.81
C GLU A 557 -31.14 -10.06 33.23
N TYR A 558 -29.92 -10.56 33.52
CA TYR A 558 -29.67 -11.98 33.69
C TYR A 558 -29.18 -12.39 35.10
N ILE A 559 -28.74 -11.44 35.93
CA ILE A 559 -28.07 -11.73 37.19
C ILE A 559 -28.84 -11.15 38.39
N ALA A 560 -29.57 -10.05 38.20
CA ALA A 560 -30.30 -9.35 39.27
C ALA A 560 -31.53 -10.10 39.80
#